data_e7c640f916dd0f5403e8cc8773a9ce2a
#
_entry.id   e7c640f916dd0f5403e8cc8773a9ce2a
#
_cell.length_a   1.000
_cell.length_b   1.000
_cell.length_c   1.000
_cell.angle_alpha   90.00
_cell.angle_beta   90.00
_cell.angle_gamma   90.00
#
_symmetry.space_group_name_H-M   'P 1'
#
loop_
_entity.id
_entity.type
_entity.pdbx_description
1 polymer ?
#
loop_
_entity_poly.entity_id
_entity_poly.type
_entity_poly.pdbx_seq_one_letter_code
_entity_poly.pdbx_strand_id
1 'polypeptide(L)'
;MSDKDSLHKIITEGYNPKGDSIIMGAAMLNGETLTGAHVKIPLKTMNRHGLIAGATGTGKTKTLQIIAEQLSQKGIPSLLMDIKGDLSGIAAASDGHPKIDERHEKIGLDYTAHNSPVEIMTISEQEGIRMRATVSEFGPVLLSRILDVTETQAGIISVVFKYCDDNKLPLLDLEDLKKVLQYATGTGKEEFQAEYGRISTSSTGAILRKIIELEQQGADQFFGERSFEVKDLVRRDREGRGYVNVIRLTDIQDRPKLFSTFMLSQLAEIYSTFPEQGDADQPELIMFIDEAHLIFDQASGALLDQIESIVKLIRSKGIGLYFVTQNPTDIPEGVLSQLGLKIQHALRAFTAKDRKAIKLTAQNYPETEFYDTAEVLTSLGIGEALISALDEKGRPSPLAATLLRAPASRMDVLTDRELSDLIADSELTDKYNEEINRESAEEILQEKIEKANEDEIKEKAKVEKAKAKKSSSRRTSTRQNPIIKVLTSASFIRGVMGILGKALK
;
A
#
# COMPACT_ATOMS: atom_id res chain seq x y z
N MET A 1 5.17 31.74 -40.50
CA MET A 1 4.82 31.59 -39.12
C MET A 1 6.13 31.32 -38.38
N SER A 2 6.39 31.95 -37.25
CA SER A 2 7.58 31.58 -36.49
C SER A 2 7.35 30.23 -35.84
N ASP A 3 8.43 29.51 -35.43
CA ASP A 3 8.30 28.23 -34.70
C ASP A 3 7.49 28.41 -33.44
N LYS A 4 7.62 29.58 -32.77
CA LYS A 4 6.81 29.94 -31.59
C LYS A 4 5.32 30.00 -31.89
N ASP A 5 4.90 30.67 -32.97
CA ASP A 5 3.50 30.79 -33.39
C ASP A 5 2.93 29.43 -33.75
N SER A 6 3.75 28.61 -34.44
CA SER A 6 3.38 27.26 -34.88
C SER A 6 3.17 26.34 -33.64
N LEU A 7 4.10 26.31 -32.71
CA LEU A 7 3.98 25.52 -31.51
C LEU A 7 2.82 26.01 -30.61
N HIS A 8 2.68 27.35 -30.45
CA HIS A 8 1.56 27.91 -29.66
C HIS A 8 0.20 27.44 -30.22
N LYS A 9 0.02 27.45 -31.55
CA LYS A 9 -1.20 26.98 -32.20
C LYS A 9 -1.41 25.48 -31.96
N ILE A 10 -0.38 24.68 -32.20
CA ILE A 10 -0.45 23.20 -32.04
C ILE A 10 -0.81 22.81 -30.59
N ILE A 11 -0.20 23.47 -29.62
CA ILE A 11 -0.51 23.22 -28.19
C ILE A 11 -1.94 23.65 -27.87
N THR A 12 -2.35 24.84 -28.30
CA THR A 12 -3.70 25.35 -28.03
C THR A 12 -4.78 24.45 -28.65
N GLU A 13 -4.55 23.93 -29.86
CA GLU A 13 -5.48 22.99 -30.49
C GLU A 13 -5.41 21.57 -29.90
N GLY A 14 -4.21 21.06 -29.61
CA GLY A 14 -3.98 19.71 -29.13
C GLY A 14 -4.33 19.47 -27.67
N TYR A 15 -4.33 20.54 -26.85
CA TYR A 15 -4.68 20.51 -25.42
C TYR A 15 -5.98 21.27 -25.14
N ASN A 16 -6.95 21.20 -26.03
CA ASN A 16 -8.27 21.79 -25.88
C ASN A 16 -9.36 20.74 -25.72
N PRO A 17 -9.46 20.06 -24.56
CA PRO A 17 -10.50 19.07 -24.32
C PRO A 17 -11.88 19.76 -24.29
N LYS A 18 -12.91 19.01 -24.66
CA LYS A 18 -14.31 19.47 -24.60
C LYS A 18 -14.90 19.33 -23.20
N GLY A 19 -14.47 18.31 -22.47
CA GLY A 19 -14.86 18.04 -21.10
C GLY A 19 -13.98 18.75 -20.07
N ASP A 20 -14.21 18.44 -18.82
CA ASP A 20 -13.42 18.95 -17.69
C ASP A 20 -11.96 18.52 -17.76
N SER A 21 -11.08 19.39 -17.28
CA SER A 21 -9.63 19.18 -17.32
C SER A 21 -8.93 19.86 -16.14
N ILE A 22 -7.71 19.43 -15.86
CA ILE A 22 -6.75 20.13 -15.01
C ILE A 22 -5.74 20.88 -15.88
N ILE A 23 -5.18 21.98 -15.37
CA ILE A 23 -4.19 22.80 -16.10
C ILE A 23 -2.83 22.62 -15.44
N MET A 24 -1.85 22.12 -16.19
CA MET A 24 -0.50 21.89 -15.67
C MET A 24 0.37 23.15 -15.71
N GLY A 25 0.18 24.00 -16.72
CA GLY A 25 0.98 25.20 -16.95
C GLY A 25 0.87 25.69 -18.38
N ALA A 26 1.91 26.37 -18.88
CA ALA A 26 2.00 26.80 -20.27
C ALA A 26 3.23 26.18 -20.96
N ALA A 27 3.08 25.90 -22.26
CA ALA A 27 4.16 25.36 -23.08
C ALA A 27 5.35 26.32 -23.17
N MET A 28 6.52 25.77 -23.41
CA MET A 28 7.79 26.49 -23.57
C MET A 28 8.47 26.12 -24.88
N LEU A 29 9.23 27.04 -25.45
CA LEU A 29 10.13 26.81 -26.56
C LEU A 29 11.46 27.52 -26.30
N ASN A 30 12.58 26.79 -26.36
CA ASN A 30 13.93 27.34 -26.15
C ASN A 30 14.08 28.15 -24.83
N GLY A 31 13.46 27.67 -23.74
CA GLY A 31 13.48 28.32 -22.42
C GLY A 31 12.50 29.50 -22.27
N GLU A 32 11.75 29.87 -23.29
CA GLU A 32 10.73 30.92 -23.21
C GLU A 32 9.32 30.33 -23.10
N THR A 33 8.53 30.86 -22.16
CA THR A 33 7.14 30.44 -21.98
C THR A 33 6.25 31.06 -23.04
N LEU A 34 5.39 30.23 -23.64
CA LEU A 34 4.35 30.66 -24.58
C LEU A 34 3.08 30.98 -23.78
N THR A 35 2.97 32.22 -23.33
CA THR A 35 1.86 32.68 -22.47
C THR A 35 0.51 32.34 -23.11
N GLY A 36 -0.38 31.68 -22.34
CA GLY A 36 -1.70 31.25 -22.79
C GLY A 36 -1.74 29.92 -23.56
N ALA A 37 -0.60 29.36 -23.98
CA ALA A 37 -0.54 28.02 -24.55
C ALA A 37 -0.62 26.96 -23.44
N HIS A 38 -1.81 26.84 -22.83
CA HIS A 38 -2.00 26.00 -21.66
C HIS A 38 -2.00 24.52 -21.97
N VAL A 39 -1.24 23.74 -21.19
CA VAL A 39 -1.22 22.28 -21.22
C VAL A 39 -2.30 21.75 -20.27
N LYS A 40 -3.39 21.24 -20.84
CA LYS A 40 -4.59 20.77 -20.12
C LYS A 40 -4.71 19.25 -20.23
N ILE A 41 -4.93 18.58 -19.10
CA ILE A 41 -5.12 17.14 -19.05
C ILE A 41 -6.61 16.84 -18.85
N PRO A 42 -7.27 16.14 -19.81
CA PRO A 42 -8.69 15.78 -19.68
C PRO A 42 -8.92 14.84 -18.48
N LEU A 43 -9.92 15.12 -17.66
CA LEU A 43 -10.29 14.21 -16.55
C LEU A 43 -10.67 12.82 -17.06
N LYS A 44 -11.33 12.74 -18.19
CA LYS A 44 -11.78 11.49 -18.83
C LYS A 44 -10.64 10.48 -19.08
N THR A 45 -9.41 10.95 -19.24
CA THR A 45 -8.26 10.06 -19.50
C THR A 45 -7.36 9.84 -18.30
N MET A 46 -7.68 10.41 -17.14
CA MET A 46 -6.81 10.28 -15.96
C MET A 46 -6.85 8.88 -15.31
N ASN A 47 -7.89 8.08 -15.56
CA ASN A 47 -7.90 6.66 -15.19
C ASN A 47 -6.98 5.78 -16.05
N ARG A 48 -6.31 6.35 -17.07
CA ARG A 48 -5.33 5.63 -17.92
C ARG A 48 -3.92 5.68 -17.38
N HIS A 49 -3.81 5.84 -16.08
CA HIS A 49 -2.57 5.86 -15.30
C HIS A 49 -1.57 6.92 -15.73
N GLY A 50 -0.56 7.15 -14.90
CA GLY A 50 0.44 8.18 -15.17
C GLY A 50 1.80 7.90 -14.56
N LEU A 51 2.80 8.60 -15.10
CA LEU A 51 4.17 8.66 -14.60
C LEU A 51 4.55 10.10 -14.30
N ILE A 52 5.12 10.34 -13.12
CA ILE A 52 5.80 11.58 -12.77
C ILE A 52 7.24 11.21 -12.45
N ALA A 53 8.17 11.49 -13.36
CA ALA A 53 9.55 11.09 -13.19
C ALA A 53 10.51 12.27 -13.26
N GLY A 54 11.70 12.12 -12.66
CA GLY A 54 12.77 13.13 -12.71
C GLY A 54 13.71 13.10 -11.52
N ALA A 55 14.85 13.73 -11.64
CA ALA A 55 15.86 13.77 -10.58
C ALA A 55 15.34 14.42 -9.29
N THR A 56 16.00 14.15 -8.17
CA THR A 56 15.67 14.78 -6.88
C THR A 56 15.76 16.32 -6.98
N GLY A 57 14.80 17.01 -6.36
CA GLY A 57 14.75 18.47 -6.32
C GLY A 57 14.26 19.15 -7.60
N THR A 58 13.74 18.42 -8.59
CA THR A 58 13.22 18.99 -9.85
C THR A 58 11.76 19.41 -9.78
N GLY A 59 11.02 19.03 -8.72
CA GLY A 59 9.64 19.46 -8.48
C GLY A 59 8.58 18.36 -8.59
N LYS A 60 8.96 17.07 -8.61
CA LYS A 60 8.01 15.95 -8.69
C LYS A 60 6.89 16.01 -7.64
N THR A 61 7.25 16.16 -6.36
CA THR A 61 6.29 16.26 -5.25
C THR A 61 5.32 17.43 -5.46
N LYS A 62 5.82 18.58 -5.95
CA LYS A 62 4.96 19.73 -6.22
C LYS A 62 4.05 19.52 -7.43
N THR A 63 4.49 18.77 -8.42
CA THR A 63 3.64 18.33 -9.54
C THR A 63 2.52 17.39 -9.09
N LEU A 64 2.84 16.44 -8.22
CA LEU A 64 1.84 15.57 -7.59
C LEU A 64 0.82 16.42 -6.81
N GLN A 65 1.29 17.37 -5.98
CA GLN A 65 0.47 18.30 -5.22
C GLN A 65 -0.47 19.12 -6.13
N ILE A 66 0.04 19.70 -7.24
CA ILE A 66 -0.74 20.45 -8.24
C ILE A 66 -1.86 19.58 -8.84
N ILE A 67 -1.60 18.33 -9.12
CA ILE A 67 -2.62 17.43 -9.67
C ILE A 67 -3.67 17.11 -8.61
N ALA A 68 -3.25 16.70 -7.41
CA ALA A 68 -4.15 16.28 -6.33
C ALA A 68 -5.09 17.42 -5.88
N GLU A 69 -4.59 18.66 -5.73
CA GLU A 69 -5.42 19.80 -5.35
C GLU A 69 -6.46 20.17 -6.42
N GLN A 70 -6.09 20.11 -7.71
CA GLN A 70 -7.03 20.35 -8.80
C GLN A 70 -8.09 19.27 -8.92
N LEU A 71 -7.70 17.98 -8.71
CA LEU A 71 -8.65 16.87 -8.65
C LEU A 71 -9.64 17.06 -7.50
N SER A 72 -9.14 17.41 -6.31
CA SER A 72 -9.98 17.72 -5.16
C SER A 72 -11.03 18.79 -5.47
N GLN A 73 -10.64 19.91 -6.08
CA GLN A 73 -11.56 20.98 -6.49
C GLN A 73 -12.61 20.53 -7.53
N LYS A 74 -12.33 19.47 -8.28
CA LYS A 74 -13.24 18.83 -9.25
C LYS A 74 -14.10 17.71 -8.64
N GLY A 75 -14.02 17.53 -7.32
CA GLY A 75 -14.76 16.48 -6.61
C GLY A 75 -14.18 15.09 -6.79
N ILE A 76 -12.93 14.96 -7.23
CA ILE A 76 -12.25 13.69 -7.44
C ILE A 76 -11.30 13.46 -6.26
N PRO A 77 -11.55 12.43 -5.45
CA PRO A 77 -10.66 12.05 -4.35
C PRO A 77 -9.32 11.52 -4.85
N SER A 78 -8.31 11.65 -4.00
CA SER A 78 -7.00 11.06 -4.27
C SER A 78 -6.41 10.38 -3.04
N LEU A 79 -5.55 9.38 -3.29
CA LEU A 79 -4.77 8.67 -2.28
C LEU A 79 -3.28 8.91 -2.57
N LEU A 80 -2.59 9.54 -1.63
CA LEU A 80 -1.18 9.91 -1.75
C LEU A 80 -0.35 9.08 -0.78
N MET A 81 0.61 8.32 -1.28
CA MET A 81 1.55 7.56 -0.47
C MET A 81 2.78 8.40 -0.20
N ASP A 82 2.83 9.00 0.97
CA ASP A 82 3.85 9.98 1.36
C ASP A 82 5.02 9.30 2.09
N ILE A 83 6.00 8.86 1.32
CA ILE A 83 7.21 8.20 1.86
C ILE A 83 8.19 9.22 2.42
N LYS A 84 8.18 10.46 1.91
CA LYS A 84 9.09 11.53 2.34
C LYS A 84 8.56 12.37 3.48
N GLY A 85 7.24 12.38 3.70
CA GLY A 85 6.58 13.23 4.69
C GLY A 85 6.45 14.69 4.25
N ASP A 86 6.45 14.97 2.94
CA ASP A 86 6.49 16.33 2.38
C ASP A 86 5.17 16.78 1.70
N LEU A 87 4.08 16.02 1.90
CA LEU A 87 2.77 16.26 1.27
C LEU A 87 1.70 16.84 2.22
N SER A 88 1.93 16.87 3.53
CA SER A 88 0.92 17.32 4.50
C SER A 88 0.44 18.76 4.28
N GLY A 89 1.28 19.61 3.71
CA GLY A 89 0.96 21.01 3.42
C GLY A 89 -0.23 21.26 2.48
N ILE A 90 -0.68 20.21 1.76
CA ILE A 90 -1.86 20.29 0.89
C ILE A 90 -3.15 20.63 1.68
N ALA A 91 -3.17 20.39 2.99
CA ALA A 91 -4.25 20.73 3.90
C ALA A 91 -4.35 22.24 4.23
N ALA A 92 -3.34 23.03 3.92
CA ALA A 92 -3.31 24.46 4.19
C ALA A 92 -3.15 25.26 2.89
N ALA A 93 -3.75 26.44 2.83
CA ALA A 93 -3.55 27.35 1.70
C ALA A 93 -2.10 27.88 1.67
N SER A 94 -1.61 28.19 0.48
CA SER A 94 -0.32 28.84 0.30
C SER A 94 -0.31 30.24 0.94
N ASP A 95 0.80 30.60 1.58
CA ASP A 95 1.00 31.97 2.09
C ASP A 95 1.32 32.99 0.98
N GLY A 96 1.45 32.50 -0.28
CA GLY A 96 1.86 33.33 -1.41
C GLY A 96 3.36 33.63 -1.42
N HIS A 97 3.87 33.99 -2.59
CA HIS A 97 5.27 34.46 -2.75
C HIS A 97 5.40 35.21 -4.08
N PRO A 98 6.16 36.31 -4.18
CA PRO A 98 6.29 37.08 -5.43
C PRO A 98 6.73 36.26 -6.64
N LYS A 99 7.54 35.21 -6.44
CA LYS A 99 7.92 34.26 -7.53
C LYS A 99 6.77 33.42 -8.04
N ILE A 100 5.72 33.21 -7.23
CA ILE A 100 4.50 32.53 -7.67
C ILE A 100 3.74 33.43 -8.62
N ASP A 101 3.58 34.70 -8.26
CA ASP A 101 2.89 35.70 -9.08
C ASP A 101 3.61 35.89 -10.42
N GLU A 102 4.93 36.08 -10.42
CA GLU A 102 5.75 36.12 -11.63
C GLU A 102 5.58 34.88 -12.52
N ARG A 103 5.53 33.69 -11.91
CA ARG A 103 5.36 32.43 -12.63
C ARG A 103 3.99 32.37 -13.29
N HIS A 104 2.95 32.74 -12.56
CA HIS A 104 1.58 32.71 -13.03
C HIS A 104 1.33 33.77 -14.13
N GLU A 105 1.96 34.95 -14.02
CA GLU A 105 1.96 35.95 -15.08
C GLU A 105 2.59 35.40 -16.38
N LYS A 106 3.75 34.71 -16.30
CA LYS A 106 4.38 34.08 -17.46
C LYS A 106 3.48 33.01 -18.10
N ILE A 107 2.78 32.23 -17.28
CA ILE A 107 1.86 31.18 -17.75
C ILE A 107 0.59 31.79 -18.35
N GLY A 108 0.17 32.95 -17.87
CA GLY A 108 -1.11 33.58 -18.23
C GLY A 108 -2.28 32.92 -17.49
N LEU A 109 -2.11 32.64 -16.19
CA LEU A 109 -3.12 32.07 -15.29
C LEU A 109 -3.19 32.89 -14.00
N ASP A 110 -4.40 33.19 -13.56
CA ASP A 110 -4.60 33.77 -12.23
C ASP A 110 -4.18 32.79 -11.13
N TYR A 111 -3.58 33.31 -10.06
CA TYR A 111 -3.24 32.54 -8.89
C TYR A 111 -4.21 32.81 -7.75
N THR A 112 -4.78 31.77 -7.19
CA THR A 112 -5.60 31.83 -5.99
C THR A 112 -5.16 30.73 -5.05
N ALA A 113 -4.69 31.11 -3.87
CA ALA A 113 -4.32 30.16 -2.83
C ALA A 113 -5.58 29.51 -2.23
N HIS A 114 -5.52 28.21 -2.05
CA HIS A 114 -6.58 27.42 -1.40
C HIS A 114 -6.01 26.15 -0.77
N ASN A 115 -6.76 25.57 0.15
CA ASN A 115 -6.48 24.24 0.72
C ASN A 115 -7.40 23.19 0.12
N SER A 116 -7.07 21.92 0.37
CA SER A 116 -7.93 20.78 0.10
C SER A 116 -8.42 20.16 1.41
N PRO A 117 -9.58 19.48 1.43
CA PRO A 117 -9.95 18.59 2.53
C PRO A 117 -8.98 17.40 2.55
N VAL A 118 -8.35 17.13 3.70
CA VAL A 118 -7.29 16.12 3.83
C VAL A 118 -7.61 15.16 4.96
N GLU A 119 -7.34 13.87 4.73
CA GLU A 119 -7.28 12.84 5.76
C GLU A 119 -5.83 12.36 5.89
N ILE A 120 -5.32 12.31 7.11
CA ILE A 120 -3.99 11.78 7.40
C ILE A 120 -4.11 10.35 7.90
N MET A 121 -3.53 9.43 7.17
CA MET A 121 -3.64 7.99 7.41
C MET A 121 -2.30 7.37 7.73
N THR A 122 -2.32 6.19 8.37
CA THR A 122 -1.10 5.43 8.72
C THR A 122 -1.35 3.93 8.69
N ILE A 123 -0.28 3.17 8.39
CA ILE A 123 -0.23 1.70 8.52
C ILE A 123 0.79 1.25 9.58
N SER A 124 1.36 2.19 10.30
CA SER A 124 2.43 2.00 11.29
C SER A 124 2.06 2.66 12.63
N GLU A 125 3.03 2.82 13.52
CA GLU A 125 2.84 3.50 14.80
C GLU A 125 2.72 5.03 14.70
N GLN A 126 2.92 5.61 13.49
CA GLN A 126 2.77 7.05 13.31
C GLN A 126 1.34 7.50 13.60
N GLU A 127 1.22 8.76 14.05
CA GLU A 127 -0.08 9.40 14.28
C GLU A 127 -0.85 9.52 12.96
N GLY A 128 -2.11 9.11 12.97
CA GLY A 128 -3.00 9.11 11.80
C GLY A 128 -4.18 8.16 11.96
N ILE A 129 -5.05 8.16 10.97
CA ILE A 129 -6.16 7.22 10.87
C ILE A 129 -5.60 5.83 10.51
N ARG A 130 -5.88 4.84 11.33
CA ARG A 130 -5.36 3.49 11.17
C ARG A 130 -5.97 2.78 9.96
N MET A 131 -5.12 2.36 9.04
CA MET A 131 -5.52 1.54 7.89
C MET A 131 -5.13 0.09 8.16
N ARG A 132 -6.04 -0.70 8.74
CA ARG A 132 -5.83 -2.13 9.02
C ARG A 132 -6.56 -3.01 8.00
N ALA A 133 -6.15 -4.26 7.93
CA ALA A 133 -6.86 -5.33 7.23
C ALA A 133 -6.79 -6.61 8.05
N THR A 134 -7.83 -7.44 8.03
CA THR A 134 -7.76 -8.75 8.67
C THR A 134 -7.05 -9.77 7.76
N VAL A 135 -6.44 -10.77 8.36
CA VAL A 135 -5.86 -11.90 7.61
C VAL A 135 -6.91 -12.60 6.76
N SER A 136 -8.15 -12.73 7.27
CA SER A 136 -9.28 -13.30 6.52
C SER A 136 -9.57 -12.57 5.21
N GLU A 137 -9.58 -11.23 5.22
CA GLU A 137 -9.82 -10.40 4.04
C GLU A 137 -8.70 -10.51 3.01
N PHE A 138 -7.46 -10.66 3.49
CA PHE A 138 -6.31 -10.87 2.64
C PHE A 138 -6.45 -12.15 1.80
N GLY A 139 -6.93 -13.18 2.43
CA GLY A 139 -7.12 -14.49 1.84
C GLY A 139 -5.82 -15.26 1.57
N PRO A 140 -5.92 -16.57 1.30
CA PRO A 140 -4.75 -17.44 1.23
C PRO A 140 -3.85 -17.16 0.03
N VAL A 141 -4.40 -16.66 -1.09
CA VAL A 141 -3.65 -16.43 -2.33
C VAL A 141 -2.72 -15.22 -2.20
N LEU A 142 -3.25 -14.08 -1.74
CA LEU A 142 -2.43 -12.87 -1.56
C LEU A 142 -1.40 -13.07 -0.46
N LEU A 143 -1.82 -13.67 0.67
CA LEU A 143 -0.91 -13.94 1.77
C LEU A 143 0.25 -14.85 1.36
N SER A 144 -0.01 -15.90 0.57
CA SER A 144 1.04 -16.79 0.06
C SER A 144 2.05 -16.07 -0.83
N ARG A 145 1.60 -15.12 -1.64
CA ARG A 145 2.49 -14.31 -2.51
C ARG A 145 3.37 -13.36 -1.72
N ILE A 146 2.81 -12.71 -0.69
CA ILE A 146 3.56 -11.78 0.16
C ILE A 146 4.60 -12.50 1.01
N LEU A 147 4.24 -13.65 1.55
CA LEU A 147 5.15 -14.49 2.31
C LEU A 147 6.21 -15.14 1.42
N ASP A 148 6.08 -15.04 0.09
CA ASP A 148 6.99 -15.65 -0.89
C ASP A 148 7.24 -17.13 -0.56
N VAL A 149 6.14 -17.90 -0.45
CA VAL A 149 6.16 -19.29 -0.09
C VAL A 149 6.08 -20.20 -1.33
N THR A 150 6.58 -21.42 -1.20
CA THR A 150 6.48 -22.43 -2.27
C THR A 150 5.04 -22.88 -2.50
N GLU A 151 4.75 -23.49 -3.65
CA GLU A 151 3.41 -24.01 -3.99
C GLU A 151 2.88 -24.98 -2.91
N THR A 152 3.75 -25.86 -2.38
CA THR A 152 3.38 -26.76 -1.26
C THR A 152 3.00 -26.00 0.00
N GLN A 153 3.70 -24.94 0.33
CA GLN A 153 3.42 -24.09 1.49
C GLN A 153 2.14 -23.27 1.29
N ALA A 154 1.91 -22.75 0.07
CA ALA A 154 0.68 -22.08 -0.31
C ALA A 154 -0.55 -23.01 -0.17
N GLY A 155 -0.39 -24.29 -0.53
CA GLY A 155 -1.40 -25.31 -0.29
C GLY A 155 -1.72 -25.50 1.21
N ILE A 156 -0.72 -25.44 2.09
CA ILE A 156 -0.93 -25.51 3.55
C ILE A 156 -1.70 -24.27 4.03
N ILE A 157 -1.32 -23.06 3.59
CA ILE A 157 -2.05 -21.83 3.92
C ILE A 157 -3.51 -21.94 3.49
N SER A 158 -3.77 -22.43 2.26
CA SER A 158 -5.14 -22.60 1.75
C SER A 158 -5.96 -23.58 2.61
N VAL A 159 -5.34 -24.66 3.07
CA VAL A 159 -5.97 -25.63 3.97
C VAL A 159 -6.28 -24.99 5.33
N VAL A 160 -5.38 -24.18 5.88
CA VAL A 160 -5.59 -23.46 7.14
C VAL A 160 -6.78 -22.51 7.05
N PHE A 161 -6.86 -21.73 5.97
CA PHE A 161 -8.03 -20.85 5.75
C PHE A 161 -9.32 -21.64 5.64
N LYS A 162 -9.32 -22.73 4.88
CA LYS A 162 -10.49 -23.62 4.75
C LYS A 162 -10.92 -24.20 6.09
N TYR A 163 -9.96 -24.65 6.91
CA TYR A 163 -10.26 -25.13 8.27
C TYR A 163 -10.90 -24.03 9.14
N CYS A 164 -10.38 -22.81 9.07
CA CYS A 164 -10.93 -21.69 9.80
C CYS A 164 -12.35 -21.35 9.37
N ASP A 165 -12.63 -21.35 8.05
CA ASP A 165 -13.97 -21.13 7.51
C ASP A 165 -14.96 -22.20 7.99
N ASP A 166 -14.58 -23.48 7.87
CA ASP A 166 -15.41 -24.61 8.29
C ASP A 166 -15.74 -24.62 9.77
N ASN A 167 -14.78 -24.18 10.61
CA ASN A 167 -14.91 -24.14 12.07
C ASN A 167 -15.32 -22.76 12.60
N LYS A 168 -15.56 -21.77 11.73
CA LYS A 168 -15.94 -20.39 12.08
C LYS A 168 -14.92 -19.74 13.02
N LEU A 169 -13.63 -19.95 12.75
CA LEU A 169 -12.51 -19.34 13.46
C LEU A 169 -12.10 -18.04 12.73
N PRO A 170 -12.33 -16.86 13.30
CA PRO A 170 -11.90 -15.63 12.67
C PRO A 170 -10.36 -15.55 12.63
N LEU A 171 -9.79 -15.27 11.45
CA LEU A 171 -8.38 -14.92 11.29
C LEU A 171 -8.28 -13.39 11.20
N LEU A 172 -8.09 -12.74 12.33
CA LEU A 172 -8.07 -11.29 12.43
C LEU A 172 -6.66 -10.74 12.21
N ASP A 173 -5.67 -11.39 12.82
CA ASP A 173 -4.28 -10.95 12.78
C ASP A 173 -3.30 -12.12 12.49
N LEU A 174 -2.00 -11.84 12.59
CA LEU A 174 -0.97 -12.83 12.33
C LEU A 174 -0.81 -13.85 13.47
N GLU A 175 -1.18 -13.49 14.71
CA GLU A 175 -1.16 -14.41 15.86
C GLU A 175 -2.17 -15.53 15.66
N ASP A 176 -3.37 -15.20 15.18
CA ASP A 176 -4.39 -16.18 14.80
C ASP A 176 -3.85 -17.21 13.81
N LEU A 177 -3.24 -16.72 12.73
CA LEU A 177 -2.67 -17.58 11.71
C LEU A 177 -1.56 -18.47 12.27
N LYS A 178 -0.66 -17.92 13.09
CA LYS A 178 0.41 -18.68 13.76
C LYS A 178 -0.18 -19.76 14.67
N LYS A 179 -1.22 -19.43 15.41
CA LYS A 179 -1.88 -20.37 16.33
C LYS A 179 -2.53 -21.53 15.58
N VAL A 180 -3.24 -21.26 14.50
CA VAL A 180 -3.86 -22.33 13.68
C VAL A 180 -2.79 -23.22 13.06
N LEU A 181 -1.70 -22.65 12.53
CA LEU A 181 -0.57 -23.42 11.98
C LEU A 181 0.10 -24.32 13.04
N GLN A 182 0.27 -23.84 14.25
CA GLN A 182 0.78 -24.61 15.37
C GLN A 182 -0.19 -25.71 15.80
N TYR A 183 -1.47 -25.42 15.88
CA TYR A 183 -2.53 -26.39 16.18
C TYR A 183 -2.56 -27.52 15.15
N ALA A 184 -2.51 -27.20 13.86
CA ALA A 184 -2.56 -28.14 12.75
C ALA A 184 -1.41 -29.18 12.76
N THR A 185 -0.26 -28.83 13.35
CA THR A 185 0.90 -29.74 13.45
C THR A 185 1.13 -30.29 14.86
N GLY A 186 0.39 -29.77 15.84
CA GLY A 186 0.42 -30.14 17.25
C GLY A 186 -0.79 -30.98 17.67
N THR A 187 -1.59 -30.46 18.58
CA THR A 187 -2.76 -31.13 19.19
C THR A 187 -3.88 -31.42 18.19
N GLY A 188 -4.06 -30.60 17.16
CA GLY A 188 -5.07 -30.77 16.10
C GLY A 188 -4.63 -31.65 14.93
N LYS A 189 -3.44 -32.22 14.97
CA LYS A 189 -2.83 -32.96 13.83
C LYS A 189 -3.72 -34.10 13.32
N GLU A 190 -4.34 -34.87 14.20
CA GLU A 190 -5.19 -35.97 13.79
C GLU A 190 -6.49 -35.49 13.13
N GLU A 191 -7.08 -34.42 13.64
CA GLU A 191 -8.25 -33.74 13.07
C GLU A 191 -7.95 -33.24 11.65
N PHE A 192 -6.84 -32.48 11.49
CA PHE A 192 -6.42 -32.01 10.18
C PHE A 192 -6.13 -33.14 9.19
N GLN A 193 -5.48 -34.22 9.65
CA GLN A 193 -5.14 -35.34 8.79
C GLN A 193 -6.38 -36.11 8.32
N ALA A 194 -7.40 -36.17 9.14
CA ALA A 194 -8.65 -36.87 8.82
C ALA A 194 -9.47 -36.15 7.73
N GLU A 195 -9.52 -34.82 7.77
CA GLU A 195 -10.41 -34.03 6.89
C GLU A 195 -9.67 -33.35 5.74
N TYR A 196 -8.44 -32.88 5.96
CA TYR A 196 -7.70 -32.03 4.99
C TYR A 196 -6.38 -32.68 4.50
N GLY A 197 -6.04 -33.85 5.03
CA GLY A 197 -4.79 -34.53 4.69
C GLY A 197 -3.61 -34.13 5.59
N ARG A 198 -2.46 -34.76 5.33
CA ARG A 198 -1.27 -34.60 6.17
C ARG A 198 -0.57 -33.27 5.92
N ILE A 199 -0.39 -32.44 6.97
CA ILE A 199 0.40 -31.22 6.95
C ILE A 199 1.84 -31.52 7.40
N SER A 200 2.83 -31.04 6.64
CA SER A 200 4.25 -31.20 6.94
C SER A 200 4.70 -30.21 8.01
N THR A 201 5.22 -30.69 9.12
CA THR A 201 5.78 -29.86 10.21
C THR A 201 6.94 -28.98 9.72
N SER A 202 7.78 -29.48 8.79
CA SER A 202 8.89 -28.69 8.23
C SER A 202 8.41 -27.52 7.37
N SER A 203 7.36 -27.75 6.55
CA SER A 203 6.74 -26.68 5.74
C SER A 203 6.02 -25.66 6.61
N THR A 204 5.30 -26.10 7.62
CA THR A 204 4.67 -25.21 8.63
C THR A 204 5.71 -24.34 9.35
N GLY A 205 6.82 -24.94 9.77
CA GLY A 205 7.91 -24.18 10.38
C GLY A 205 8.57 -23.18 9.44
N ALA A 206 8.57 -23.44 8.12
CA ALA A 206 9.03 -22.46 7.13
C ALA A 206 8.04 -21.31 6.98
N ILE A 207 6.73 -21.58 6.94
CA ILE A 207 5.69 -20.55 6.89
C ILE A 207 5.75 -19.65 8.13
N LEU A 208 5.85 -20.25 9.34
CA LEU A 208 5.96 -19.50 10.60
C LEU A 208 7.16 -18.54 10.60
N ARG A 209 8.32 -18.95 10.08
CA ARG A 209 9.48 -18.05 9.97
C ARG A 209 9.23 -16.89 9.02
N LYS A 210 8.49 -17.10 7.93
CA LYS A 210 8.10 -16.03 7.00
C LYS A 210 7.10 -15.05 7.61
N ILE A 211 6.18 -15.54 8.44
CA ILE A 211 5.25 -14.69 9.19
C ILE A 211 6.05 -13.82 10.19
N ILE A 212 6.95 -14.42 10.97
CA ILE A 212 7.80 -13.69 11.93
C ILE A 212 8.66 -12.64 11.22
N GLU A 213 9.21 -12.96 10.04
CA GLU A 213 9.96 -11.98 9.22
C GLU A 213 9.08 -10.79 8.82
N LEU A 214 7.81 -11.03 8.49
CA LEU A 214 6.86 -9.97 8.15
C LEU A 214 6.47 -9.13 9.38
N GLU A 215 6.26 -9.76 10.54
CA GLU A 215 6.01 -9.07 11.81
C GLU A 215 7.18 -8.17 12.22
N GLN A 216 8.42 -8.63 12.05
CA GLN A 216 9.62 -7.81 12.31
C GLN A 216 9.69 -6.55 11.43
N GLN A 217 8.97 -6.50 10.33
CA GLN A 217 8.79 -5.30 9.52
C GLN A 217 7.60 -4.43 9.96
N GLY A 218 6.91 -4.79 11.04
CA GLY A 218 5.78 -4.02 11.60
C GLY A 218 4.42 -4.39 11.02
N ALA A 219 4.28 -5.56 10.40
CA ALA A 219 3.01 -6.00 9.85
C ALA A 219 1.95 -6.30 10.93
N ASP A 220 2.35 -6.53 12.17
CA ASP A 220 1.49 -6.62 13.34
C ASP A 220 0.66 -5.34 13.57
N GLN A 221 1.16 -4.18 13.14
CA GLN A 221 0.44 -2.91 13.21
C GLN A 221 -0.61 -2.76 12.10
N PHE A 222 -0.41 -3.48 11.00
CA PHE A 222 -1.28 -3.45 9.84
C PHE A 222 -2.38 -4.51 9.91
N PHE A 223 -2.08 -5.74 10.35
CA PHE A 223 -3.09 -6.78 10.48
C PHE A 223 -3.88 -6.63 11.79
N GLY A 224 -5.21 -6.64 11.68
CA GLY A 224 -6.12 -6.53 12.81
C GLY A 224 -7.42 -5.79 12.49
N GLU A 225 -8.19 -5.53 13.53
CA GLU A 225 -9.46 -4.82 13.45
C GLU A 225 -9.31 -3.35 13.96
N ARG A 226 -10.12 -2.42 13.49
CA ARG A 226 -11.16 -2.52 12.44
C ARG A 226 -10.52 -2.37 11.08
N SER A 227 -10.89 -3.25 10.14
CA SER A 227 -10.46 -3.13 8.75
C SER A 227 -10.91 -1.82 8.14
N PHE A 228 -10.01 -1.21 7.37
CA PHE A 228 -10.29 0.03 6.66
C PHE A 228 -11.14 -0.24 5.42
N GLU A 229 -12.24 0.46 5.28
CA GLU A 229 -13.13 0.34 4.13
C GLU A 229 -12.68 1.26 2.99
N VAL A 230 -12.28 0.70 1.84
CA VAL A 230 -11.81 1.49 0.68
C VAL A 230 -12.85 2.49 0.15
N LYS A 231 -14.12 2.35 0.52
CA LYS A 231 -15.17 3.33 0.20
C LYS A 231 -14.95 4.67 0.89
N ASP A 232 -14.26 4.68 2.02
CA ASP A 232 -13.93 5.92 2.73
C ASP A 232 -12.83 6.75 2.03
N LEU A 233 -12.13 6.15 1.05
CA LEU A 233 -11.19 6.87 0.20
C LEU A 233 -11.87 7.79 -0.82
N VAL A 234 -13.14 7.53 -1.17
CA VAL A 234 -13.86 8.28 -2.22
C VAL A 234 -14.86 9.30 -1.68
N ARG A 235 -14.64 9.75 -0.45
CA ARG A 235 -15.49 10.76 0.18
C ARG A 235 -15.29 12.14 -0.44
N ARG A 236 -16.33 12.96 -0.32
CA ARG A 236 -16.32 14.38 -0.66
C ARG A 236 -16.78 15.18 0.54
N ASP A 237 -16.26 16.39 0.67
CA ASP A 237 -16.69 17.31 1.70
C ASP A 237 -18.06 17.94 1.37
N ARG A 238 -18.53 18.83 2.25
CA ARG A 238 -19.82 19.52 2.09
C ARG A 238 -19.88 20.46 0.89
N GLU A 239 -18.72 20.88 0.37
CA GLU A 239 -18.59 21.74 -0.81
C GLU A 239 -18.48 20.91 -2.10
N GLY A 240 -18.48 19.58 -1.99
CA GLY A 240 -18.34 18.65 -3.11
C GLY A 240 -16.90 18.41 -3.54
N ARG A 241 -15.89 18.90 -2.79
CA ARG A 241 -14.47 18.67 -3.07
C ARG A 241 -14.09 17.24 -2.67
N GLY A 242 -13.27 16.57 -3.48
CA GLY A 242 -12.74 15.25 -3.16
C GLY A 242 -11.71 15.31 -2.03
N TYR A 243 -11.79 14.38 -1.08
CA TYR A 243 -10.75 14.27 -0.05
C TYR A 243 -9.41 13.86 -0.64
N VAL A 244 -8.34 14.47 -0.14
CA VAL A 244 -6.96 14.06 -0.39
C VAL A 244 -6.51 13.20 0.79
N ASN A 245 -6.46 11.90 0.59
CA ASN A 245 -6.05 10.95 1.61
C ASN A 245 -4.53 10.80 1.56
N VAL A 246 -3.82 11.23 2.59
CA VAL A 246 -2.35 11.17 2.68
C VAL A 246 -1.95 10.07 3.65
N ILE A 247 -1.33 9.02 3.15
CA ILE A 247 -0.78 7.94 3.99
C ILE A 247 0.66 8.26 4.34
N ARG A 248 0.93 8.40 5.62
CA ARG A 248 2.28 8.61 6.15
C ARG A 248 3.05 7.30 6.16
N LEU A 249 4.18 7.28 5.44
CA LEU A 249 5.01 6.09 5.24
C LEU A 249 6.50 6.35 5.50
N THR A 250 6.81 7.42 6.26
CA THR A 250 8.21 7.85 6.46
C THR A 250 9.04 6.86 7.27
N ASP A 251 8.42 6.05 8.09
CA ASP A 251 9.05 5.03 8.95
C ASP A 251 9.08 3.63 8.34
N ILE A 252 8.59 3.46 7.10
CA ILE A 252 8.56 2.15 6.43
C ILE A 252 9.44 2.06 5.18
N GLN A 253 10.30 3.04 4.93
CA GLN A 253 11.22 3.05 3.78
C GLN A 253 12.15 1.84 3.74
N ASP A 254 12.55 1.33 4.90
CA ASP A 254 13.38 0.15 5.09
C ASP A 254 12.55 -1.15 5.33
N ARG A 255 11.21 -1.07 5.14
CA ARG A 255 10.26 -2.18 5.34
C ARG A 255 9.49 -2.53 4.07
N PRO A 256 10.18 -2.94 3.00
CA PRO A 256 9.58 -3.07 1.67
C PRO A 256 8.49 -4.16 1.59
N LYS A 257 8.56 -5.20 2.42
CA LYS A 257 7.52 -6.23 2.48
C LYS A 257 6.22 -5.68 3.08
N LEU A 258 6.29 -4.87 4.14
CA LEU A 258 5.11 -4.22 4.70
C LEU A 258 4.47 -3.29 3.67
N PHE A 259 5.27 -2.47 2.99
CA PHE A 259 4.77 -1.57 1.96
C PHE A 259 4.09 -2.34 0.80
N SER A 260 4.74 -3.39 0.29
CA SER A 260 4.18 -4.23 -0.78
C SER A 260 2.91 -4.95 -0.34
N THR A 261 2.86 -5.41 0.92
CA THR A 261 1.69 -6.04 1.54
C THR A 261 0.50 -5.11 1.54
N PHE A 262 0.71 -3.91 2.09
CA PHE A 262 -0.30 -2.86 2.12
C PHE A 262 -0.80 -2.50 0.71
N MET A 263 0.12 -2.24 -0.21
CA MET A 263 -0.22 -1.89 -1.60
C MET A 263 -1.09 -2.96 -2.27
N LEU A 264 -0.71 -4.21 -2.14
CA LEU A 264 -1.45 -5.32 -2.75
C LEU A 264 -2.85 -5.46 -2.15
N SER A 265 -2.95 -5.32 -0.82
CA SER A 265 -4.24 -5.32 -0.12
C SER A 265 -5.16 -4.24 -0.66
N GLN A 266 -4.69 -2.98 -0.67
CA GLN A 266 -5.48 -1.85 -1.13
C GLN A 266 -5.92 -2.00 -2.59
N LEU A 267 -4.99 -2.38 -3.48
CA LEU A 267 -5.31 -2.59 -4.89
C LEU A 267 -6.31 -3.74 -5.11
N ALA A 268 -6.16 -4.85 -4.38
CA ALA A 268 -7.06 -6.00 -4.49
C ALA A 268 -8.46 -5.66 -3.96
N GLU A 269 -8.54 -4.94 -2.83
CA GLU A 269 -9.81 -4.55 -2.23
C GLU A 269 -10.55 -3.52 -3.08
N ILE A 270 -9.84 -2.50 -3.60
CA ILE A 270 -10.39 -1.53 -4.56
C ILE A 270 -10.93 -2.27 -5.78
N TYR A 271 -10.14 -3.18 -6.36
CA TYR A 271 -10.55 -3.93 -7.54
C TYR A 271 -11.80 -4.79 -7.30
N SER A 272 -11.93 -5.40 -6.12
CA SER A 272 -13.08 -6.24 -5.77
C SER A 272 -14.33 -5.43 -5.39
N THR A 273 -14.16 -4.27 -4.77
CA THR A 273 -15.25 -3.48 -4.17
C THR A 273 -15.87 -2.49 -5.15
N PHE A 274 -15.05 -1.85 -6.00
CA PHE A 274 -15.55 -0.84 -6.92
C PHE A 274 -16.26 -1.46 -8.12
N PRO A 275 -17.42 -0.90 -8.54
CA PRO A 275 -18.12 -1.37 -9.73
C PRO A 275 -17.37 -1.00 -11.00
N GLU A 276 -17.68 -1.69 -12.10
CA GLU A 276 -17.22 -1.28 -13.43
C GLU A 276 -17.82 0.08 -13.80
N GLN A 277 -16.98 1.04 -14.16
CA GLN A 277 -17.41 2.41 -14.47
C GLN A 277 -17.68 2.66 -15.96
N GLY A 278 -17.19 1.77 -16.83
CA GLY A 278 -17.30 1.97 -18.29
C GLY A 278 -16.55 3.22 -18.78
N ASP A 279 -17.16 3.98 -19.69
CA ASP A 279 -16.62 5.22 -20.27
C ASP A 279 -17.04 6.45 -19.43
N ALA A 280 -16.67 6.52 -18.17
CA ALA A 280 -16.94 7.65 -17.29
C ALA A 280 -16.17 8.91 -17.76
N ASP A 281 -16.76 10.10 -17.54
CA ASP A 281 -16.16 11.37 -17.93
C ASP A 281 -15.07 11.85 -16.95
N GLN A 282 -14.96 11.22 -15.77
CA GLN A 282 -13.95 11.48 -14.76
C GLN A 282 -13.60 10.19 -13.98
N PRO A 283 -12.41 10.09 -13.39
CA PRO A 283 -12.07 8.97 -12.52
C PRO A 283 -12.81 9.02 -11.18
N GLU A 284 -12.96 7.84 -10.56
CA GLU A 284 -13.53 7.69 -9.22
C GLU A 284 -12.48 8.01 -8.13
N LEU A 285 -11.23 7.58 -8.36
CA LEU A 285 -10.10 7.78 -7.45
C LEU A 285 -8.79 7.83 -8.23
N ILE A 286 -7.89 8.73 -7.83
CA ILE A 286 -6.50 8.73 -8.31
C ILE A 286 -5.56 8.37 -7.16
N MET A 287 -4.73 7.35 -7.37
CA MET A 287 -3.72 6.92 -6.40
C MET A 287 -2.32 7.35 -6.87
N PHE A 288 -1.60 8.06 -6.02
CA PHE A 288 -0.20 8.45 -6.26
C PHE A 288 0.72 7.59 -5.40
N ILE A 289 1.65 6.94 -6.05
CA ILE A 289 2.60 6.02 -5.43
C ILE A 289 3.97 6.67 -5.53
N ASP A 290 4.38 7.36 -4.46
CA ASP A 290 5.70 7.99 -4.43
C ASP A 290 6.80 6.93 -4.23
N GLU A 291 8.00 7.23 -4.71
CA GLU A 291 9.16 6.32 -4.75
C GLU A 291 8.79 4.90 -5.24
N ALA A 292 8.08 4.85 -6.36
CA ALA A 292 7.50 3.61 -6.90
C ALA A 292 8.52 2.47 -7.10
N HIS A 293 9.81 2.79 -7.20
CA HIS A 293 10.89 1.80 -7.26
C HIS A 293 10.90 0.87 -6.03
N LEU A 294 10.45 1.33 -4.85
CA LEU A 294 10.38 0.49 -3.65
C LEU A 294 9.42 -0.69 -3.78
N ILE A 295 8.40 -0.57 -4.63
CA ILE A 295 7.48 -1.68 -4.91
C ILE A 295 8.13 -2.70 -5.85
N PHE A 296 8.87 -2.22 -6.85
CA PHE A 296 9.33 -3.06 -7.95
C PHE A 296 10.68 -3.71 -7.67
N ASP A 297 11.61 -3.02 -7.00
CA ASP A 297 13.00 -3.47 -6.82
C ASP A 297 13.15 -4.72 -5.95
N GLN A 298 12.22 -4.94 -5.00
CA GLN A 298 12.27 -6.06 -4.06
C GLN A 298 11.09 -7.03 -4.18
N ALA A 299 10.24 -6.83 -5.19
CA ALA A 299 9.10 -7.69 -5.41
C ALA A 299 9.53 -9.03 -6.02
N SER A 300 8.95 -10.14 -5.52
CA SER A 300 9.07 -11.43 -6.19
C SER A 300 8.41 -11.41 -7.57
N GLY A 301 8.83 -12.28 -8.49
CA GLY A 301 8.22 -12.36 -9.82
C GLY A 301 6.69 -12.53 -9.76
N ALA A 302 6.20 -13.37 -8.85
CA ALA A 302 4.76 -13.57 -8.65
C ALA A 302 4.03 -12.31 -8.15
N LEU A 303 4.69 -11.47 -7.37
CA LEU A 303 4.16 -10.19 -6.90
C LEU A 303 4.11 -9.16 -8.05
N LEU A 304 5.17 -9.08 -8.85
CA LEU A 304 5.21 -8.21 -10.04
C LEU A 304 4.10 -8.57 -11.03
N ASP A 305 3.92 -9.85 -11.35
CA ASP A 305 2.85 -10.33 -12.23
C ASP A 305 1.45 -9.95 -11.72
N GLN A 306 1.26 -9.96 -10.40
CA GLN A 306 0.00 -9.56 -9.78
C GLN A 306 -0.23 -8.05 -9.92
N ILE A 307 0.79 -7.24 -9.63
CA ILE A 307 0.71 -5.78 -9.77
C ILE A 307 0.43 -5.41 -11.23
N GLU A 308 1.16 -5.99 -12.18
CA GLU A 308 0.91 -5.74 -13.62
C GLU A 308 -0.51 -6.12 -14.04
N SER A 309 -1.02 -7.24 -13.55
CA SER A 309 -2.39 -7.67 -13.84
C SER A 309 -3.42 -6.71 -13.29
N ILE A 310 -3.25 -6.25 -12.05
CA ILE A 310 -4.16 -5.29 -11.43
C ILE A 310 -4.09 -3.94 -12.16
N VAL A 311 -2.90 -3.43 -12.47
CA VAL A 311 -2.73 -2.16 -13.22
C VAL A 311 -3.49 -2.20 -14.55
N LYS A 312 -3.47 -3.32 -15.27
CA LYS A 312 -4.21 -3.48 -16.53
C LYS A 312 -5.73 -3.44 -16.36
N LEU A 313 -6.22 -3.95 -15.25
CA LEU A 313 -7.67 -4.17 -15.02
C LEU A 313 -8.35 -3.05 -14.23
N ILE A 314 -7.65 -2.42 -13.28
CA ILE A 314 -8.23 -1.48 -12.32
C ILE A 314 -8.76 -0.20 -12.99
N ARG A 315 -8.30 0.09 -14.19
CA ARG A 315 -8.81 1.19 -15.02
C ARG A 315 -10.32 1.07 -15.26
N SER A 316 -10.84 -0.13 -15.46
CA SER A 316 -12.27 -0.36 -15.68
C SER A 316 -13.13 0.02 -14.47
N LYS A 317 -12.51 0.13 -13.30
CA LYS A 317 -13.15 0.59 -12.04
C LYS A 317 -13.10 2.12 -11.89
N GLY A 318 -12.63 2.86 -12.88
CA GLY A 318 -12.46 4.31 -12.79
C GLY A 318 -11.24 4.76 -11.98
N ILE A 319 -10.30 3.87 -11.70
CA ILE A 319 -9.13 4.15 -10.86
C ILE A 319 -7.91 4.48 -11.72
N GLY A 320 -7.25 5.62 -11.44
CA GLY A 320 -5.97 5.98 -12.03
C GLY A 320 -4.81 5.74 -11.06
N LEU A 321 -3.75 5.09 -11.53
CA LEU A 321 -2.51 4.87 -10.76
C LEU A 321 -1.41 5.77 -11.33
N TYR A 322 -0.78 6.56 -10.47
CA TYR A 322 0.27 7.51 -10.83
C TYR A 322 1.54 7.15 -10.09
N PHE A 323 2.53 6.66 -10.83
CA PHE A 323 3.82 6.28 -10.27
C PHE A 323 4.75 7.48 -10.26
N VAL A 324 5.32 7.79 -9.10
CA VAL A 324 6.31 8.86 -8.94
C VAL A 324 7.67 8.22 -8.67
N THR A 325 8.67 8.53 -9.49
CA THR A 325 10.01 7.92 -9.37
C THR A 325 11.12 8.86 -9.85
N GLN A 326 12.35 8.50 -9.56
CA GLN A 326 13.51 9.27 -10.03
C GLN A 326 13.85 8.96 -11.49
N ASN A 327 13.71 7.70 -11.91
CA ASN A 327 13.98 7.27 -13.27
C ASN A 327 12.78 6.48 -13.84
N PRO A 328 12.36 6.76 -15.08
CA PRO A 328 11.31 5.96 -15.73
C PRO A 328 11.65 4.47 -15.86
N THR A 329 12.96 4.14 -15.92
CA THR A 329 13.44 2.74 -16.00
C THR A 329 13.26 1.93 -14.73
N ASP A 330 12.88 2.55 -13.62
CA ASP A 330 12.55 1.88 -12.37
C ASP A 330 11.18 1.17 -12.44
N ILE A 331 10.37 1.55 -13.43
CA ILE A 331 9.04 0.96 -13.66
C ILE A 331 9.17 -0.17 -14.68
N PRO A 332 8.67 -1.38 -14.39
CA PRO A 332 8.65 -2.49 -15.34
C PRO A 332 7.95 -2.12 -16.66
N GLU A 333 8.48 -2.61 -17.78
CA GLU A 333 7.98 -2.29 -19.11
C GLU A 333 6.49 -2.63 -19.29
N GLY A 334 6.04 -3.74 -18.67
CA GLY A 334 4.65 -4.15 -18.67
C GLY A 334 3.71 -3.14 -18.03
N VAL A 335 4.15 -2.44 -16.98
CA VAL A 335 3.43 -1.32 -16.33
C VAL A 335 3.61 -0.03 -17.13
N LEU A 336 4.85 0.33 -17.49
CA LEU A 336 5.18 1.58 -18.19
C LEU A 336 4.39 1.76 -19.49
N SER A 337 4.11 0.66 -20.21
CA SER A 337 3.31 0.64 -21.43
C SER A 337 1.83 0.98 -21.21
N GLN A 338 1.32 0.92 -19.99
CA GLN A 338 -0.07 1.25 -19.62
C GLN A 338 -0.25 2.73 -19.24
N LEU A 339 0.85 3.48 -19.08
CA LEU A 339 0.82 4.84 -18.54
C LEU A 339 0.52 5.85 -19.64
N GLY A 340 -0.71 6.37 -19.65
CA GLY A 340 -1.21 7.29 -20.66
C GLY A 340 -0.76 8.74 -20.46
N LEU A 341 -0.46 9.15 -19.22
CA LEU A 341 0.12 10.46 -18.90
C LEU A 341 1.58 10.29 -18.47
N LYS A 342 2.48 11.05 -19.08
CA LYS A 342 3.89 11.08 -18.70
C LYS A 342 4.32 12.52 -18.45
N ILE A 343 4.74 12.80 -17.23
CA ILE A 343 5.28 14.08 -16.79
C ILE A 343 6.73 13.85 -16.39
N GLN A 344 7.64 14.30 -17.22
CA GLN A 344 9.06 14.09 -17.04
C GLN A 344 9.76 15.39 -16.68
N HIS A 345 10.20 15.49 -15.45
CA HIS A 345 11.11 16.54 -15.00
C HIS A 345 12.55 16.26 -15.44
N ALA A 346 13.43 17.22 -15.18
CA ALA A 346 14.83 17.10 -15.56
C ALA A 346 15.47 15.80 -15.10
N LEU A 347 16.25 15.21 -15.99
CA LEU A 347 17.18 14.13 -15.69
C LEU A 347 18.61 14.66 -15.58
N ARG A 348 19.47 14.01 -14.80
CA ARG A 348 20.87 14.38 -14.65
C ARG A 348 21.77 13.26 -15.18
N ALA A 349 22.75 13.62 -15.99
CA ALA A 349 23.67 12.68 -16.62
C ALA A 349 25.07 12.82 -16.05
N PHE A 350 25.38 12.08 -14.99
CA PHE A 350 26.72 12.06 -14.39
C PHE A 350 27.62 10.97 -15.00
N THR A 351 27.02 9.88 -15.47
CA THR A 351 27.73 8.71 -16.00
C THR A 351 27.33 8.40 -17.44
N ALA A 352 28.09 7.52 -18.10
CA ALA A 352 27.72 7.00 -19.42
C ALA A 352 26.43 6.18 -19.38
N LYS A 353 26.14 5.51 -18.25
CA LYS A 353 24.89 4.76 -18.01
C LYS A 353 23.71 5.73 -18.01
N ASP A 354 23.84 6.88 -17.32
CA ASP A 354 22.78 7.89 -17.24
C ASP A 354 22.46 8.46 -18.63
N ARG A 355 23.50 8.78 -19.43
CA ARG A 355 23.31 9.27 -20.82
C ARG A 355 22.57 8.26 -21.67
N LYS A 356 22.85 6.95 -21.50
CA LYS A 356 22.13 5.89 -22.22
C LYS A 356 20.67 5.81 -21.74
N ALA A 357 20.41 5.91 -20.46
CA ALA A 357 19.07 5.92 -19.87
C ALA A 357 18.25 7.11 -20.39
N ILE A 358 18.84 8.31 -20.44
CA ILE A 358 18.17 9.51 -20.99
C ILE A 358 17.77 9.32 -22.46
N LYS A 359 18.67 8.75 -23.27
CA LYS A 359 18.35 8.46 -24.68
C LYS A 359 17.20 7.47 -24.83
N LEU A 360 17.18 6.40 -24.01
CA LEU A 360 16.08 5.44 -23.99
C LEU A 360 14.77 6.09 -23.51
N THR A 361 14.85 6.92 -22.46
CA THR A 361 13.70 7.69 -22.00
C THR A 361 13.12 8.59 -23.07
N ALA A 362 13.98 9.30 -23.82
CA ALA A 362 13.56 10.18 -24.89
C ALA A 362 12.78 9.43 -26.00
N GLN A 363 13.11 8.18 -26.28
CA GLN A 363 12.41 7.33 -27.26
C GLN A 363 10.98 6.94 -26.84
N ASN A 364 10.62 7.10 -25.55
CA ASN A 364 9.28 6.81 -25.05
C ASN A 364 8.30 7.97 -25.24
N TYR A 365 8.72 9.07 -25.89
CA TYR A 365 7.90 10.24 -26.16
C TYR A 365 7.60 10.37 -27.65
N PRO A 366 6.47 11.01 -28.03
CA PRO A 366 6.17 11.32 -29.42
C PRO A 366 7.27 12.15 -30.08
N GLU A 367 7.56 11.86 -31.33
CA GLU A 367 8.46 12.68 -32.13
C GLU A 367 7.87 14.08 -32.36
N THR A 368 8.73 15.09 -32.39
CA THR A 368 8.37 16.49 -32.64
C THR A 368 9.47 17.21 -33.41
N GLU A 369 9.08 18.19 -34.23
CA GLU A 369 10.03 19.05 -34.92
C GLU A 369 10.53 20.23 -34.09
N PHE A 370 9.92 20.46 -32.88
CA PHE A 370 10.19 21.62 -32.05
C PHE A 370 11.29 21.37 -30.99
N TYR A 371 11.53 20.12 -30.64
CA TYR A 371 12.46 19.76 -29.56
C TYR A 371 13.41 18.64 -29.94
N ASP A 372 14.66 18.73 -29.55
CA ASP A 372 15.46 17.54 -29.28
C ASP A 372 15.07 17.06 -27.87
N THR A 373 14.29 15.98 -27.80
CA THR A 373 13.75 15.45 -26.56
C THR A 373 14.84 15.12 -25.54
N ALA A 374 15.98 14.57 -25.98
CA ALA A 374 17.07 14.20 -25.06
C ALA A 374 17.78 15.46 -24.50
N GLU A 375 17.90 16.51 -25.30
CA GLU A 375 18.45 17.79 -24.86
C GLU A 375 17.52 18.48 -23.87
N VAL A 376 16.22 18.56 -24.19
CA VAL A 376 15.20 19.12 -23.29
C VAL A 376 15.22 18.43 -21.94
N LEU A 377 15.23 17.10 -21.90
CA LEU A 377 15.23 16.32 -20.64
C LEU A 377 16.42 16.67 -19.71
N THR A 378 17.52 17.16 -20.26
CA THR A 378 18.68 17.54 -19.46
C THR A 378 18.74 19.03 -19.11
N SER A 379 18.02 19.87 -19.85
CA SER A 379 18.04 21.33 -19.73
C SER A 379 16.89 21.92 -18.92
N LEU A 380 15.81 21.14 -18.66
CA LEU A 380 14.68 21.57 -17.85
C LEU A 380 15.09 22.12 -16.48
N GLY A 381 14.48 23.22 -16.08
CA GLY A 381 14.61 23.87 -14.79
C GLY A 381 13.72 23.27 -13.71
N ILE A 382 13.78 23.84 -12.48
CA ILE A 382 12.92 23.45 -11.37
C ILE A 382 11.47 23.91 -11.66
N GLY A 383 10.52 22.98 -11.53
CA GLY A 383 9.12 23.24 -11.85
C GLY A 383 8.84 23.38 -13.35
N GLU A 384 9.70 22.78 -14.16
CA GLU A 384 9.49 22.57 -15.58
C GLU A 384 9.42 21.06 -15.85
N ALA A 385 8.62 20.67 -16.83
CA ALA A 385 8.47 19.27 -17.20
C ALA A 385 8.13 19.10 -18.68
N LEU A 386 8.56 17.99 -19.26
CA LEU A 386 8.12 17.53 -20.56
C LEU A 386 6.85 16.68 -20.36
N ILE A 387 5.74 17.07 -21.00
CA ILE A 387 4.44 16.42 -20.82
C ILE A 387 4.00 15.76 -22.12
N SER A 388 3.60 14.50 -22.00
CA SER A 388 2.88 13.74 -23.01
C SER A 388 1.62 13.18 -22.38
N ALA A 389 0.46 13.52 -22.92
CA ALA A 389 -0.85 13.13 -22.44
C ALA A 389 -1.68 12.45 -23.52
N LEU A 390 -2.87 12.02 -23.20
CA LEU A 390 -3.86 11.51 -24.15
C LEU A 390 -5.02 12.51 -24.28
N ASP A 391 -5.48 12.70 -25.51
CA ASP A 391 -6.73 13.40 -25.77
C ASP A 391 -7.94 12.55 -25.31
N GLU A 392 -9.15 13.12 -25.32
CA GLU A 392 -10.39 12.42 -24.91
C GLU A 392 -10.71 11.15 -25.72
N LYS A 393 -10.08 10.98 -26.87
CA LYS A 393 -10.19 9.79 -27.73
C LYS A 393 -9.07 8.77 -27.46
N GLY A 394 -8.19 9.06 -26.51
CA GLY A 394 -7.05 8.20 -26.16
C GLY A 394 -5.88 8.28 -27.16
N ARG A 395 -5.78 9.33 -27.96
CA ARG A 395 -4.65 9.56 -28.87
C ARG A 395 -3.60 10.44 -28.18
N PRO A 396 -2.31 10.24 -28.44
CA PRO A 396 -1.26 11.09 -27.88
C PRO A 396 -1.47 12.57 -28.26
N SER A 397 -1.40 13.45 -27.25
CA SER A 397 -1.35 14.91 -27.45
C SER A 397 0.05 15.32 -27.92
N PRO A 398 0.20 16.52 -28.52
CA PRO A 398 1.51 17.06 -28.86
C PRO A 398 2.46 17.07 -27.66
N LEU A 399 3.74 16.75 -27.86
CA LEU A 399 4.73 16.81 -26.80
C LEU A 399 4.96 18.27 -26.37
N ALA A 400 4.92 18.57 -25.08
CA ALA A 400 5.01 19.92 -24.57
C ALA A 400 6.04 20.05 -23.43
N ALA A 401 7.15 20.75 -23.70
CA ALA A 401 7.96 21.30 -22.60
C ALA A 401 7.13 22.38 -21.92
N THR A 402 6.95 22.30 -20.61
CA THR A 402 5.93 23.06 -19.86
C THR A 402 6.52 23.74 -18.64
N LEU A 403 6.31 25.04 -18.50
CA LEU A 403 6.46 25.76 -17.24
C LEU A 403 5.23 25.42 -16.39
N LEU A 404 5.41 24.64 -15.33
CA LEU A 404 4.32 24.20 -14.48
C LEU A 404 3.80 25.34 -13.60
N ARG A 405 2.50 25.36 -13.32
CA ARG A 405 1.92 26.27 -12.33
C ARG A 405 2.49 25.98 -10.93
N ALA A 406 2.35 26.93 -10.02
CA ALA A 406 2.64 26.69 -8.62
C ALA A 406 1.46 25.96 -7.94
N PRO A 407 1.69 25.15 -6.88
CA PRO A 407 0.62 24.67 -6.01
C PRO A 407 -0.16 25.84 -5.39
N ALA A 408 -1.46 25.68 -5.27
CA ALA A 408 -2.33 26.63 -4.57
C ALA A 408 -2.32 26.41 -3.05
N SER A 409 -1.95 25.22 -2.62
CA SER A 409 -1.76 24.84 -1.24
C SER A 409 -0.32 25.12 -0.77
N ARG A 410 -0.09 25.03 0.55
CA ARG A 410 1.22 25.24 1.18
C ARG A 410 2.25 24.25 0.65
N MET A 411 3.39 24.75 0.19
CA MET A 411 4.49 23.91 -0.32
C MET A 411 5.38 23.33 0.79
N ASP A 412 5.29 23.83 2.01
CA ASP A 412 5.95 23.30 3.20
C ASP A 412 5.01 22.34 3.94
N VAL A 413 5.54 21.55 4.87
CA VAL A 413 4.77 20.60 5.68
C VAL A 413 3.94 21.31 6.76
N LEU A 414 2.92 20.63 7.26
CA LEU A 414 2.22 21.06 8.47
C LEU A 414 3.15 20.94 9.68
N THR A 415 2.96 21.80 10.67
CA THR A 415 3.55 21.63 12.00
C THR A 415 2.91 20.43 12.69
N ASP A 416 3.60 19.85 13.69
CA ASP A 416 3.08 18.70 14.46
C ASP A 416 1.71 19.02 15.06
N ARG A 417 1.49 20.25 15.54
CA ARG A 417 0.22 20.69 16.09
C ARG A 417 -0.89 20.74 15.03
N GLU A 418 -0.63 21.35 13.88
CA GLU A 418 -1.60 21.40 12.77
C GLU A 418 -1.97 20.00 12.31
N LEU A 419 -0.99 19.08 12.31
CA LEU A 419 -1.17 17.70 11.95
C LEU A 419 -2.07 16.97 12.96
N SER A 420 -1.77 17.08 14.26
CA SER A 420 -2.57 16.46 15.32
C SER A 420 -3.99 17.03 15.37
N ASP A 421 -4.15 18.36 15.21
CA ASP A 421 -5.47 19.00 15.16
C ASP A 421 -6.28 18.44 13.96
N LEU A 422 -5.66 18.31 12.78
CA LEU A 422 -6.31 17.76 11.58
C LEU A 422 -6.76 16.30 11.75
N ILE A 423 -5.94 15.47 12.40
CA ILE A 423 -6.27 14.07 12.69
C ILE A 423 -7.41 13.97 13.70
N ALA A 424 -7.38 14.81 14.75
CA ALA A 424 -8.40 14.83 15.80
C ALA A 424 -9.77 15.28 15.28
N ASP A 425 -9.81 16.16 14.28
CA ASP A 425 -11.06 16.67 13.69
C ASP A 425 -11.72 15.69 12.70
N SER A 426 -11.04 14.59 12.35
CA SER A 426 -11.54 13.61 11.38
C SER A 426 -12.54 12.64 12.00
N GLU A 427 -13.71 12.49 11.36
CA GLU A 427 -14.69 11.45 11.72
C GLU A 427 -14.14 10.02 11.54
N LEU A 428 -13.12 9.83 10.70
CA LEU A 428 -12.50 8.52 10.49
C LEU A 428 -11.59 8.13 11.65
N THR A 429 -11.07 9.07 12.42
CA THR A 429 -10.26 8.78 13.61
C THR A 429 -11.07 8.00 14.63
N ASP A 430 -12.29 8.45 14.93
CA ASP A 430 -13.19 7.71 15.84
C ASP A 430 -13.57 6.34 15.28
N LYS A 431 -13.74 6.24 13.96
CA LYS A 431 -14.14 4.98 13.30
C LYS A 431 -13.03 3.91 13.32
N TYR A 432 -11.76 4.29 13.12
CA TYR A 432 -10.67 3.35 12.85
C TYR A 432 -9.59 3.26 13.93
N ASN A 433 -9.50 4.23 14.85
CA ASN A 433 -8.45 4.23 15.88
C ASN A 433 -8.90 3.54 17.18
N GLU A 434 -10.20 3.24 17.34
CA GLU A 434 -10.66 2.41 18.44
C GLU A 434 -10.02 1.01 18.35
N GLU A 435 -9.40 0.56 19.42
CA GLU A 435 -8.86 -0.80 19.52
C GLU A 435 -10.01 -1.77 19.79
N ILE A 436 -10.21 -2.69 18.86
CA ILE A 436 -11.19 -3.77 18.98
C ILE A 436 -10.40 -5.06 19.21
N ASN A 437 -10.60 -5.65 20.37
CA ASN A 437 -10.09 -6.99 20.70
C ASN A 437 -11.29 -7.91 20.97
N ARG A 438 -11.71 -8.67 19.98
CA ARG A 438 -12.76 -9.68 20.11
C ARG A 438 -12.14 -11.08 20.03
N GLU A 439 -12.88 -12.05 20.53
CA GLU A 439 -12.49 -13.45 20.47
C GLU A 439 -12.19 -13.89 19.03
N SER A 440 -11.00 -14.41 18.82
CA SER A 440 -10.45 -14.81 17.51
C SER A 440 -10.05 -16.28 17.49
N ALA A 441 -9.41 -16.72 16.42
CA ALA A 441 -8.94 -18.10 16.29
C ALA A 441 -7.93 -18.47 17.38
N GLU A 442 -7.13 -17.52 17.87
CA GLU A 442 -6.15 -17.77 18.91
C GLU A 442 -6.82 -18.18 20.21
N GLU A 443 -7.76 -17.38 20.72
CA GLU A 443 -8.43 -17.64 22.00
C GLU A 443 -9.28 -18.90 21.93
N ILE A 444 -10.04 -19.08 20.86
CA ILE A 444 -10.91 -20.26 20.66
C ILE A 444 -10.07 -21.55 20.64
N LEU A 445 -8.94 -21.54 19.92
CA LEU A 445 -8.06 -22.70 19.87
C LEU A 445 -7.30 -22.92 21.18
N GLN A 446 -6.92 -21.85 21.87
CA GLN A 446 -6.29 -21.95 23.19
C GLN A 446 -7.23 -22.65 24.18
N GLU A 447 -8.51 -22.26 24.25
CA GLU A 447 -9.50 -22.96 25.08
C GLU A 447 -9.67 -24.43 24.68
N LYS A 448 -9.70 -24.72 23.35
CA LYS A 448 -9.81 -26.10 22.86
C LYS A 448 -8.63 -26.95 23.28
N ILE A 449 -7.41 -26.41 23.25
CA ILE A 449 -6.19 -27.06 23.67
C ILE A 449 -6.19 -27.29 25.19
N GLU A 450 -6.60 -26.31 25.97
CA GLU A 450 -6.67 -26.40 27.44
C GLU A 450 -7.67 -27.48 27.88
N LYS A 451 -8.88 -27.48 27.29
CA LYS A 451 -9.88 -28.54 27.55
C LYS A 451 -9.36 -29.93 27.20
N ALA A 452 -8.70 -30.08 26.05
CA ALA A 452 -8.11 -31.36 25.64
C ALA A 452 -7.04 -31.83 26.61
N ASN A 453 -6.17 -30.96 27.08
CA ASN A 453 -5.14 -31.26 28.07
C ASN A 453 -5.74 -31.64 29.42
N GLU A 454 -6.80 -30.94 29.89
CA GLU A 454 -7.50 -31.29 31.12
C GLU A 454 -8.14 -32.68 31.05
N ASP A 455 -8.77 -33.00 29.92
CA ASP A 455 -9.41 -34.28 29.73
C ASP A 455 -8.39 -35.43 29.66
N GLU A 456 -7.23 -35.20 29.01
CA GLU A 456 -6.12 -36.17 29.01
C GLU A 456 -5.55 -36.40 30.44
N ILE A 457 -5.40 -35.32 31.21
CA ILE A 457 -4.97 -35.43 32.61
C ILE A 457 -6.00 -36.20 33.47
N LYS A 458 -7.30 -35.91 33.26
CA LYS A 458 -8.40 -36.62 33.93
C LYS A 458 -8.43 -38.10 33.56
N GLU A 459 -8.16 -38.41 32.30
CA GLU A 459 -8.16 -39.81 31.79
C GLU A 459 -6.91 -40.58 32.28
N LYS A 460 -5.73 -39.96 32.26
CA LYS A 460 -4.51 -40.54 32.88
C LYS A 460 -4.70 -40.80 34.37
N ALA A 461 -5.31 -39.87 35.09
CA ALA A 461 -5.63 -40.05 36.51
C ALA A 461 -6.66 -41.17 36.76
N LYS A 462 -7.66 -41.37 35.90
CA LYS A 462 -8.59 -42.49 35.92
C LYS A 462 -7.90 -43.81 35.67
N VAL A 463 -7.00 -43.87 34.67
CA VAL A 463 -6.23 -45.08 34.32
C VAL A 463 -5.26 -45.46 35.47
N GLU A 464 -4.59 -44.49 36.08
CA GLU A 464 -3.73 -44.73 37.27
C GLU A 464 -4.54 -45.22 38.47
N LYS A 465 -5.70 -44.62 38.78
CA LYS A 465 -6.60 -45.09 39.82
C LYS A 465 -7.13 -46.52 39.54
N ALA A 466 -7.41 -46.83 38.27
CA ALA A 466 -7.83 -48.18 37.88
C ALA A 466 -6.67 -49.20 37.97
N LYS A 467 -5.44 -48.82 37.62
CA LYS A 467 -4.22 -49.65 37.83
C LYS A 467 -3.92 -49.85 39.33
N ALA A 468 -4.06 -48.81 40.16
CA ALA A 468 -3.89 -48.92 41.58
C ALA A 468 -4.96 -49.83 42.24
N LYS A 469 -6.22 -49.77 41.80
CA LYS A 469 -7.28 -50.71 42.25
C LYS A 469 -7.03 -52.14 41.83
N LYS A 470 -6.49 -52.39 40.61
CA LYS A 470 -6.11 -53.74 40.15
C LYS A 470 -4.89 -54.29 40.90
N SER A 471 -3.97 -53.45 41.37
CA SER A 471 -2.81 -53.87 42.15
C SER A 471 -3.15 -54.18 43.63
N SER A 472 -4.22 -53.58 44.17
CA SER A 472 -4.67 -53.87 45.55
C SER A 472 -5.45 -55.17 45.69
N SER A 473 -5.94 -55.77 44.58
CA SER A 473 -6.63 -57.09 44.61
C SER A 473 -5.68 -58.28 44.42
N ARG A 474 -4.36 -58.07 44.35
CA ARG A 474 -3.32 -59.12 44.23
C ARG A 474 -2.24 -59.02 45.30
N ARG A 475 -2.61 -58.76 46.55
CA ARG A 475 -1.68 -58.87 47.69
C ARG A 475 -1.91 -60.12 48.50
N THR A 476 -1.23 -61.18 48.12
CA THR A 476 -0.64 -62.11 49.08
C THR A 476 0.88 -61.84 49.03
N SER A 477 1.37 -61.43 50.19
CA SER A 477 2.75 -61.41 50.71
C SER A 477 3.93 -61.39 49.73
N THR A 478 4.71 -60.28 49.66
CA THR A 478 6.17 -60.32 49.78
C THR A 478 6.79 -58.92 49.86
N ARG A 479 7.68 -58.75 50.82
CA ARG A 479 8.70 -57.70 51.12
C ARG A 479 8.72 -56.38 50.27
N GLN A 480 8.61 -55.29 50.98
CA GLN A 480 8.76 -53.90 50.54
C GLN A 480 10.20 -53.60 50.03
N ASN A 481 10.36 -53.03 48.90
CA ASN A 481 11.58 -52.40 48.40
C ASN A 481 11.55 -50.89 48.74
N PRO A 482 12.60 -50.30 49.37
CA PRO A 482 12.56 -48.90 49.84
C PRO A 482 12.66 -47.80 48.79
N ILE A 483 12.88 -48.14 47.52
CA ILE A 483 13.11 -47.16 46.44
C ILE A 483 11.82 -46.47 45.97
N ILE A 484 10.64 -47.09 46.18
CA ILE A 484 9.36 -46.54 45.70
C ILE A 484 8.85 -45.38 46.62
N LYS A 485 9.35 -45.26 47.85
CA LYS A 485 8.93 -44.22 48.78
C LYS A 485 9.49 -42.82 48.47
N VAL A 486 10.55 -42.70 47.66
CA VAL A 486 11.19 -41.44 47.34
C VAL A 486 10.49 -40.73 46.15
N LEU A 487 9.93 -41.48 45.21
CA LEU A 487 9.29 -40.93 44.01
C LEU A 487 7.86 -40.40 44.20
N THR A 488 7.22 -40.71 45.32
CA THR A 488 5.86 -40.26 45.68
C THR A 488 5.81 -39.23 46.80
N SER A 489 6.96 -38.68 47.22
CA SER A 489 6.98 -37.64 48.23
C SER A 489 6.47 -36.31 47.66
N ALA A 490 5.63 -35.61 48.45
CA ALA A 490 5.11 -34.29 48.12
C ALA A 490 6.21 -33.22 47.81
N SER A 491 7.46 -33.53 48.20
CA SER A 491 8.64 -32.69 47.96
C SER A 491 9.18 -32.85 46.54
N PHE A 492 9.09 -34.06 45.92
CA PHE A 492 9.51 -34.27 44.52
C PHE A 492 8.54 -33.62 43.55
N ILE A 493 7.23 -33.73 43.81
CA ILE A 493 6.18 -33.11 42.99
C ILE A 493 6.28 -31.56 43.01
N ARG A 494 6.59 -30.94 44.17
CA ARG A 494 6.82 -29.51 44.30
C ARG A 494 8.11 -29.05 43.62
N GLY A 495 9.14 -29.89 43.53
CA GLY A 495 10.40 -29.60 42.83
C GLY A 495 10.22 -29.53 41.32
N VAL A 496 9.44 -30.45 40.76
CA VAL A 496 9.15 -30.49 39.29
C VAL A 496 8.23 -29.33 38.88
N MET A 497 7.22 -29.00 39.67
CA MET A 497 6.34 -27.81 39.42
C MET A 497 7.09 -26.49 39.59
N GLY A 498 8.11 -26.42 40.45
CA GLY A 498 8.93 -25.21 40.60
C GLY A 498 9.91 -24.96 39.47
N ILE A 499 10.31 -26.00 38.71
CA ILE A 499 11.18 -25.90 37.53
C ILE A 499 10.36 -25.49 36.28
N LEU A 500 9.16 -26.04 36.13
CA LEU A 500 8.24 -25.64 35.04
C LEU A 500 7.76 -24.19 35.17
N GLY A 501 7.53 -23.68 36.39
CA GLY A 501 7.15 -22.28 36.62
C GLY A 501 8.29 -21.26 36.45
N LYS A 502 9.55 -21.70 36.29
CA LYS A 502 10.71 -20.81 35.95
C LYS A 502 11.13 -20.83 34.49
N ALA A 503 10.62 -21.76 33.70
CA ALA A 503 10.87 -21.83 32.27
C ALA A 503 9.78 -21.09 31.42
N LEU A 504 8.76 -20.53 32.10
CA LEU A 504 7.65 -19.77 31.52
C LEU A 504 7.60 -18.31 32.05
N LYS A 505 8.78 -17.76 32.39
CA LYS A 505 8.94 -16.31 32.63
C LYS A 505 10.03 -15.75 31.75
#